data_a32412969a733276ec1c146495593bd6
#
_entry.id   a32412969a733276ec1c146495593bd6
#
_cell.length_a   1.000
_cell.length_b   1.000
_cell.length_c   1.000
_cell.angle_alpha   90.00
_cell.angle_beta   90.00
_cell.angle_gamma   90.00
#
_symmetry.space_group_name_H-M   'P 1'
#
loop_
_entity.id
_entity.type
_entity.pdbx_description
1 polymer ?
#
loop_
_entity_poly.entity_id
_entity_poly.type
_entity_poly.pdbx_seq_one_letter_code
_entity_poly.pdbx_strand_id
1 'polypeptide(L)'
;ETCFSENVADIISAHQWLADNYRTPQLLIGHSLGGAAALKAATSIKDLKAVATIGAPFDPAHAVLHFADRISEVDATGAVTLTLGGRDITISREFLEDLAETNPESYLPRLRKPLLILHSPIDQTVGIDNAQNIYRTTRYPKSLVTLNKADHLLTKPGTAAAAARMIATWSQQYLIPDTAPTGADVIPEGVAISRTTKAGRFTDVVRTGTHTLYTDRD
;
A
#
# COMPACT_ATOMS: atom_id res chain seq x y z
N GLU A 1 16.45 5.27 10.38
CA GLU A 1 16.42 3.80 10.23
C GLU A 1 15.03 3.33 10.59
N THR A 2 14.43 2.48 9.75
CA THR A 2 13.08 1.95 9.99
C THR A 2 13.16 0.44 9.94
N CYS A 3 12.54 -0.25 10.91
CA CYS A 3 12.37 -1.69 10.91
C CYS A 3 11.07 -2.09 10.17
N PHE A 4 10.94 -3.32 9.76
CA PHE A 4 9.72 -3.82 9.12
C PHE A 4 8.52 -3.78 10.08
N SER A 5 8.75 -4.12 11.35
CA SER A 5 7.75 -4.02 12.42
C SER A 5 7.29 -2.57 12.64
N GLU A 6 8.20 -1.59 12.57
CA GLU A 6 7.85 -0.17 12.62
C GLU A 6 7.01 0.25 11.41
N ASN A 7 7.36 -0.18 10.20
CA ASN A 7 6.56 0.08 9.01
C ASN A 7 5.11 -0.45 9.17
N VAL A 8 4.95 -1.61 9.78
CA VAL A 8 3.63 -2.18 10.11
C VAL A 8 2.90 -1.31 11.14
N ALA A 9 3.59 -0.87 12.18
CA ALA A 9 3.04 0.00 13.22
C ALA A 9 2.64 1.38 12.66
N ASP A 10 3.45 1.94 11.77
CA ASP A 10 3.16 3.22 11.09
C ASP A 10 1.89 3.13 10.23
N ILE A 11 1.70 2.03 9.49
CA ILE A 11 0.47 1.80 8.72
C ILE A 11 -0.75 1.77 9.64
N ILE A 12 -0.66 1.07 10.78
CA ILE A 12 -1.76 0.98 11.75
C ILE A 12 -2.05 2.35 12.34
N SER A 13 -1.00 3.09 12.73
CA SER A 13 -1.11 4.45 13.29
C SER A 13 -1.70 5.44 12.29
N ALA A 14 -1.26 5.39 11.04
CA ALA A 14 -1.81 6.22 9.96
C ALA A 14 -3.30 5.90 9.71
N HIS A 15 -3.66 4.62 9.70
CA HIS A 15 -5.07 4.21 9.59
C HIS A 15 -5.92 4.80 10.73
N GLN A 16 -5.45 4.67 11.98
CA GLN A 16 -6.16 5.17 13.14
C GLN A 16 -6.30 6.69 13.08
N TRP A 17 -5.20 7.40 12.75
CA TRP A 17 -5.23 8.85 12.64
C TRP A 17 -6.22 9.34 11.57
N LEU A 18 -6.27 8.66 10.41
CA LEU A 18 -7.23 8.98 9.36
C LEU A 18 -8.68 8.71 9.80
N ALA A 19 -8.91 7.62 10.54
CA ALA A 19 -10.23 7.30 11.08
C ALA A 19 -10.72 8.36 12.07
N ASP A 20 -9.83 8.86 12.92
CA ASP A 20 -10.15 9.83 13.97
C ASP A 20 -10.32 11.26 13.43
N ASN A 21 -9.59 11.63 12.38
CA ASN A 21 -9.52 13.02 11.90
C ASN A 21 -10.25 13.27 10.58
N TYR A 22 -10.52 12.20 9.78
CA TYR A 22 -11.18 12.32 8.47
C TYR A 22 -12.24 11.24 8.27
N ARG A 23 -11.82 10.11 7.74
CA ARG A 23 -12.67 8.95 7.43
C ARG A 23 -11.89 7.68 7.63
N THR A 24 -12.55 6.67 8.12
CA THR A 24 -11.95 5.33 8.25
C THR A 24 -11.55 4.79 6.88
N PRO A 25 -10.25 4.55 6.63
CA PRO A 25 -9.80 3.94 5.38
C PRO A 25 -10.39 2.54 5.22
N GLN A 26 -10.95 2.26 4.05
CA GLN A 26 -11.58 0.98 3.77
C GLN A 26 -10.70 0.05 2.93
N LEU A 27 -9.76 0.61 2.15
CA LEU A 27 -8.85 -0.11 1.28
C LEU A 27 -7.40 0.24 1.65
N LEU A 28 -6.59 -0.80 1.82
CA LEU A 28 -5.15 -0.66 2.00
C LEU A 28 -4.44 -1.20 0.76
N ILE A 29 -3.56 -0.40 0.19
CA ILE A 29 -2.77 -0.77 -0.99
C ILE A 29 -1.29 -0.71 -0.62
N GLY A 30 -0.56 -1.78 -0.88
CA GLY A 30 0.88 -1.83 -0.66
C GLY A 30 1.65 -2.31 -1.88
N HIS A 31 2.82 -1.70 -2.13
CA HIS A 31 3.73 -2.08 -3.21
C HIS A 31 5.03 -2.62 -2.64
N SER A 32 5.56 -3.67 -3.24
CA SER A 32 6.84 -4.29 -2.86
C SER A 32 6.88 -4.62 -1.35
N LEU A 33 7.91 -4.25 -0.62
CA LEU A 33 8.02 -4.45 0.83
C LEU A 33 6.84 -3.81 1.59
N GLY A 34 6.37 -2.65 1.13
CA GLY A 34 5.16 -2.01 1.67
C GLY A 34 3.90 -2.86 1.46
N GLY A 35 3.86 -3.74 0.45
CA GLY A 35 2.82 -4.74 0.25
C GLY A 35 2.83 -5.82 1.32
N ALA A 36 4.01 -6.32 1.70
CA ALA A 36 4.17 -7.28 2.80
C ALA A 36 3.78 -6.65 4.15
N ALA A 37 4.22 -5.39 4.40
CA ALA A 37 3.84 -4.64 5.59
C ALA A 37 2.32 -4.40 5.65
N ALA A 38 1.69 -4.05 4.53
CA ALA A 38 0.26 -3.87 4.42
C ALA A 38 -0.52 -5.16 4.75
N LEU A 39 -0.06 -6.31 4.25
CA LEU A 39 -0.66 -7.61 4.57
C LEU A 39 -0.61 -7.91 6.08
N LYS A 40 0.53 -7.68 6.72
CA LYS A 40 0.69 -7.89 8.17
C LYS A 40 -0.16 -6.89 8.96
N ALA A 41 -0.10 -5.60 8.65
CA ALA A 41 -0.89 -4.56 9.31
C ALA A 41 -2.41 -4.80 9.19
N ALA A 42 -2.87 -5.21 8.01
CA ALA A 42 -4.29 -5.47 7.75
C ALA A 42 -4.90 -6.56 8.66
N THR A 43 -4.10 -7.47 9.21
CA THR A 43 -4.60 -8.47 10.17
C THR A 43 -5.06 -7.86 11.49
N SER A 44 -4.51 -6.70 11.86
CA SER A 44 -4.82 -5.96 13.09
C SER A 44 -5.86 -4.86 12.90
N ILE A 45 -6.06 -4.37 11.67
CA ILE A 45 -7.00 -3.29 11.37
C ILE A 45 -8.40 -3.88 11.12
N LYS A 46 -9.33 -3.74 12.06
CA LYS A 46 -10.66 -4.37 11.99
C LYS A 46 -11.56 -3.79 10.91
N ASP A 47 -11.56 -2.48 10.76
CA ASP A 47 -12.52 -1.74 9.90
C ASP A 47 -12.17 -1.76 8.42
N LEU A 48 -10.96 -2.22 8.09
CA LEU A 48 -10.51 -2.36 6.71
C LEU A 48 -11.38 -3.38 5.96
N LYS A 49 -11.83 -3.02 4.77
CA LYS A 49 -12.75 -3.83 3.95
C LYS A 49 -12.04 -4.67 2.89
N ALA A 50 -10.90 -4.21 2.40
CA ALA A 50 -10.13 -4.90 1.39
C ALA A 50 -8.64 -4.52 1.42
N VAL A 51 -7.81 -5.41 0.87
CA VAL A 51 -6.36 -5.19 0.71
C VAL A 51 -5.97 -5.45 -0.73
N ALA A 52 -5.08 -4.66 -1.28
CA ALA A 52 -4.45 -4.91 -2.57
C ALA A 52 -2.93 -4.83 -2.45
N THR A 53 -2.22 -5.74 -3.10
CA THR A 53 -0.76 -5.72 -3.17
C THR A 53 -0.28 -5.68 -4.61
N ILE A 54 0.84 -5.02 -4.84
CA ILE A 54 1.51 -4.93 -6.13
C ILE A 54 2.95 -5.36 -5.94
N GLY A 55 3.39 -6.44 -6.59
CA GLY A 55 4.77 -6.92 -6.53
C GLY A 55 5.27 -7.20 -5.11
N ALA A 56 4.40 -7.65 -4.20
CA ALA A 56 4.77 -7.89 -2.81
C ALA A 56 5.54 -9.19 -2.65
N PRO A 57 6.60 -9.23 -1.83
CA PRO A 57 7.24 -10.48 -1.44
C PRO A 57 6.34 -11.25 -0.47
N PHE A 58 6.36 -12.58 -0.59
CA PHE A 58 5.73 -13.48 0.36
C PHE A 58 6.48 -13.44 1.69
N ASP A 59 7.78 -13.71 1.61
CA ASP A 59 8.68 -13.62 2.74
C ASP A 59 9.55 -12.36 2.58
N PRO A 60 9.35 -11.34 3.43
CA PRO A 60 10.13 -10.11 3.36
C PRO A 60 11.63 -10.34 3.58
N ALA A 61 12.04 -11.35 4.36
CA ALA A 61 13.43 -11.68 4.58
C ALA A 61 14.09 -12.15 3.27
N HIS A 62 13.40 -12.97 2.47
CA HIS A 62 13.90 -13.40 1.17
C HIS A 62 14.07 -12.26 0.16
N ALA A 63 13.26 -11.20 0.24
CA ALA A 63 13.40 -10.05 -0.64
C ALA A 63 14.75 -9.33 -0.44
N VAL A 64 15.30 -9.39 0.77
CA VAL A 64 16.61 -8.79 1.08
C VAL A 64 17.77 -9.70 0.64
N LEU A 65 17.54 -11.01 0.47
CA LEU A 65 18.58 -11.94 -0.02
C LEU A 65 19.05 -11.64 -1.47
N HIS A 66 18.27 -10.87 -2.25
CA HIS A 66 18.77 -10.33 -3.52
C HIS A 66 19.98 -9.41 -3.36
N PHE A 67 20.26 -8.97 -2.13
CA PHE A 67 21.43 -8.18 -1.75
C PHE A 67 22.41 -9.00 -0.89
N ALA A 68 22.36 -10.35 -1.00
CA ALA A 68 23.17 -11.26 -0.17
C ALA A 68 24.67 -10.95 -0.22
N ASP A 69 25.18 -10.53 -1.39
CA ASP A 69 26.58 -10.14 -1.55
C ASP A 69 26.97 -8.94 -0.66
N ARG A 70 26.00 -8.14 -0.23
CA ARG A 70 26.19 -6.98 0.63
C ARG A 70 25.84 -7.24 2.08
N ILE A 71 25.20 -8.36 2.40
CA ILE A 71 24.85 -8.73 3.79
C ILE A 71 26.12 -8.94 4.61
N SER A 72 27.18 -9.48 4.01
CA SER A 72 28.48 -9.59 4.67
C SER A 72 29.08 -8.26 5.12
N GLU A 73 28.75 -7.15 4.44
CA GLU A 73 29.13 -5.81 4.88
C GLU A 73 28.34 -5.38 6.11
N VAL A 74 27.06 -5.73 6.19
CA VAL A 74 26.24 -5.47 7.39
C VAL A 74 26.80 -6.18 8.60
N ASP A 75 27.32 -7.41 8.44
CA ASP A 75 27.98 -8.16 9.51
C ASP A 75 29.27 -7.49 9.98
N ALA A 76 29.99 -6.83 9.09
CA ALA A 76 31.26 -6.17 9.40
C ALA A 76 31.10 -4.75 9.94
N THR A 77 30.09 -3.98 9.42
CA THR A 77 29.93 -2.54 9.67
C THR A 77 28.65 -2.19 10.41
N GLY A 78 27.74 -3.14 10.62
CA GLY A 78 26.43 -2.95 11.25
C GLY A 78 25.33 -2.43 10.30
N ALA A 79 25.68 -1.86 9.14
CA ALA A 79 24.73 -1.38 8.15
C ALA A 79 25.37 -1.27 6.75
N VAL A 80 24.53 -1.32 5.71
CA VAL A 80 24.94 -1.08 4.31
C VAL A 80 23.96 -0.13 3.65
N THR A 81 24.45 0.76 2.79
CA THR A 81 23.61 1.63 1.98
C THR A 81 23.47 1.04 0.58
N LEU A 82 22.23 0.87 0.15
CA LEU A 82 21.85 0.38 -1.19
C LEU A 82 21.08 1.44 -1.93
N THR A 83 21.38 1.61 -3.23
CA THR A 83 20.59 2.49 -4.10
C THR A 83 19.49 1.70 -4.77
N LEU A 84 18.24 1.91 -4.36
CA LEU A 84 17.05 1.28 -4.91
C LEU A 84 16.15 2.33 -5.58
N GLY A 85 15.87 2.16 -6.88
CA GLY A 85 15.04 3.11 -7.62
C GLY A 85 15.55 4.55 -7.61
N GLY A 86 16.89 4.75 -7.55
CA GLY A 86 17.53 6.06 -7.48
C GLY A 86 17.50 6.72 -6.08
N ARG A 87 17.18 5.96 -5.05
CA ARG A 87 17.22 6.42 -3.65
C ARG A 87 18.15 5.55 -2.83
N ASP A 88 18.91 6.18 -1.97
CA ASP A 88 19.78 5.48 -1.03
C ASP A 88 18.96 5.02 0.19
N ILE A 89 19.00 3.73 0.45
CA ILE A 89 18.31 3.08 1.57
C ILE A 89 19.37 2.40 2.42
N THR A 90 19.40 2.70 3.70
CA THR A 90 20.30 2.03 4.66
C THR A 90 19.61 0.82 5.25
N ILE A 91 20.24 -0.34 5.10
CA ILE A 91 19.83 -1.61 5.70
C ILE A 91 20.75 -1.88 6.87
N SER A 92 20.20 -1.91 8.07
CA SER A 92 20.90 -2.24 9.30
C SER A 92 20.78 -3.73 9.65
N ARG A 93 21.62 -4.21 10.56
CA ARG A 93 21.50 -5.55 11.12
C ARG A 93 20.13 -5.71 11.81
N GLU A 94 19.71 -4.73 12.58
CA GLU A 94 18.42 -4.75 13.28
C GLU A 94 17.24 -4.90 12.30
N PHE A 95 17.29 -4.23 11.15
CA PHE A 95 16.29 -4.40 10.08
C PHE A 95 16.27 -5.85 9.55
N LEU A 96 17.43 -6.47 9.35
CA LEU A 96 17.51 -7.86 8.87
C LEU A 96 16.99 -8.87 9.90
N GLU A 97 17.31 -8.65 11.18
CA GLU A 97 16.82 -9.48 12.28
C GLU A 97 15.30 -9.38 12.41
N ASP A 98 14.74 -8.18 12.38
CA ASP A 98 13.29 -7.94 12.41
C ASP A 98 12.56 -8.57 11.22
N LEU A 99 13.15 -8.53 10.02
CA LEU A 99 12.61 -9.24 8.86
C LEU A 99 12.63 -10.76 9.07
N ALA A 100 13.72 -11.30 9.60
CA ALA A 100 13.89 -12.73 9.82
C ALA A 100 12.89 -13.30 10.84
N GLU A 101 12.43 -12.48 11.79
CA GLU A 101 11.39 -12.86 12.75
C GLU A 101 9.97 -12.88 12.12
N THR A 102 9.82 -12.36 10.89
CA THR A 102 8.53 -12.29 10.22
C THR A 102 8.17 -13.63 9.57
N ASN A 103 7.12 -14.27 10.06
CA ASN A 103 6.58 -15.51 9.50
C ASN A 103 5.22 -15.27 8.82
N PRO A 104 5.17 -15.19 7.48
CA PRO A 104 3.93 -14.97 6.72
C PRO A 104 2.87 -16.05 6.91
N GLU A 105 3.30 -17.31 7.08
CA GLU A 105 2.38 -18.42 7.31
C GLU A 105 1.62 -18.29 8.63
N SER A 106 2.17 -17.54 9.57
CA SER A 106 1.52 -17.29 10.86
C SER A 106 0.38 -16.29 10.79
N TYR A 107 0.44 -15.29 9.90
CA TYR A 107 -0.55 -14.20 9.85
C TYR A 107 -1.43 -14.19 8.59
N LEU A 108 -0.95 -14.62 7.42
CA LEU A 108 -1.74 -14.60 6.17
C LEU A 108 -3.05 -15.40 6.26
N PRO A 109 -3.10 -16.60 6.89
CA PRO A 109 -4.37 -17.31 7.07
C PRO A 109 -5.37 -16.56 7.95
N ARG A 110 -4.90 -15.58 8.73
CA ARG A 110 -5.72 -14.75 9.63
C ARG A 110 -6.09 -13.40 9.05
N LEU A 111 -5.69 -13.08 7.82
CA LEU A 111 -6.01 -11.82 7.16
C LEU A 111 -7.52 -11.52 7.16
N ARG A 112 -8.36 -12.53 6.85
CA ARG A 112 -9.83 -12.46 6.89
C ARG A 112 -10.44 -11.25 6.17
N LYS A 113 -9.77 -10.78 5.13
CA LYS A 113 -10.19 -9.67 4.28
C LYS A 113 -10.05 -10.07 2.81
N PRO A 114 -10.90 -9.57 1.93
CA PRO A 114 -10.71 -9.69 0.50
C PRO A 114 -9.33 -9.19 0.10
N LEU A 115 -8.59 -10.00 -0.67
CA LEU A 115 -7.24 -9.71 -1.12
C LEU A 115 -7.14 -9.71 -2.63
N LEU A 116 -6.62 -8.63 -3.21
CA LEU A 116 -6.18 -8.58 -4.59
C LEU A 116 -4.66 -8.59 -4.64
N ILE A 117 -4.09 -9.55 -5.38
CA ILE A 117 -2.65 -9.64 -5.60
C ILE A 117 -2.40 -9.28 -7.07
N LEU A 118 -1.68 -8.21 -7.31
CA LEU A 118 -1.20 -7.81 -8.62
C LEU A 118 0.30 -8.09 -8.71
N HIS A 119 0.74 -8.84 -9.72
CA HIS A 119 2.15 -9.18 -9.85
C HIS A 119 2.57 -9.35 -11.30
N SER A 120 3.75 -8.88 -11.65
CA SER A 120 4.28 -9.10 -12.99
C SER A 120 4.97 -10.47 -13.10
N PRO A 121 4.67 -11.27 -14.13
CA PRO A 121 5.37 -12.53 -14.35
C PRO A 121 6.83 -12.35 -14.79
N ILE A 122 7.21 -11.13 -15.15
CA ILE A 122 8.58 -10.77 -15.58
C ILE A 122 9.28 -9.86 -14.57
N ASP A 123 8.77 -9.78 -13.35
CA ASP A 123 9.39 -9.04 -12.26
C ASP A 123 10.73 -9.71 -11.88
N GLN A 124 11.83 -8.95 -12.02
CA GLN A 124 13.19 -9.42 -11.74
C GLN A 124 13.63 -9.10 -10.30
N THR A 125 12.84 -8.30 -9.58
CA THR A 125 13.13 -7.90 -8.19
C THR A 125 12.43 -8.83 -7.21
N VAL A 126 11.13 -9.07 -7.44
CA VAL A 126 10.33 -10.01 -6.65
C VAL A 126 9.67 -10.98 -7.61
N GLY A 127 10.12 -12.23 -7.62
CA GLY A 127 9.61 -13.26 -8.53
C GLY A 127 8.12 -13.54 -8.34
N ILE A 128 7.44 -13.95 -9.41
CA ILE A 128 6.00 -14.24 -9.42
C ILE A 128 5.56 -15.35 -8.45
N ASP A 129 6.46 -16.24 -8.08
CA ASP A 129 6.25 -17.28 -7.07
C ASP A 129 5.84 -16.71 -5.71
N ASN A 130 6.31 -15.50 -5.36
CA ASN A 130 5.86 -14.79 -4.16
C ASN A 130 4.35 -14.54 -4.18
N ALA A 131 3.81 -14.05 -5.29
CA ALA A 131 2.37 -13.84 -5.45
C ALA A 131 1.59 -15.15 -5.35
N GLN A 132 2.13 -16.25 -5.90
CA GLN A 132 1.53 -17.57 -5.80
C GLN A 132 1.52 -18.08 -4.36
N ASN A 133 2.60 -17.85 -3.59
CA ASN A 133 2.70 -18.25 -2.20
C ASN A 133 1.74 -17.43 -1.32
N ILE A 134 1.65 -16.10 -1.51
CA ILE A 134 0.63 -15.27 -0.85
C ILE A 134 -0.76 -15.81 -1.17
N TYR A 135 -1.04 -16.10 -2.44
CA TYR A 135 -2.33 -16.62 -2.86
C TYR A 135 -2.64 -17.96 -2.21
N ARG A 136 -1.70 -18.91 -2.18
CA ARG A 136 -1.91 -20.24 -1.57
C ARG A 136 -2.18 -20.15 -0.08
N THR A 137 -1.44 -19.30 0.63
CA THR A 137 -1.47 -19.20 2.10
C THR A 137 -2.66 -18.41 2.62
N THR A 138 -3.15 -17.43 1.85
CA THR A 138 -4.30 -16.60 2.26
C THR A 138 -5.62 -17.34 2.00
N ARG A 139 -6.62 -17.09 2.88
CA ARG A 139 -7.98 -17.63 2.72
C ARG A 139 -8.80 -16.78 1.75
N TYR A 140 -9.88 -17.37 1.21
CA TYR A 140 -10.86 -16.63 0.39
C TYR A 140 -11.61 -15.55 1.21
N PRO A 141 -12.07 -14.44 0.57
CA PRO A 141 -11.97 -14.16 -0.88
C PRO A 141 -10.61 -13.59 -1.27
N LYS A 142 -10.05 -14.07 -2.37
CA LYS A 142 -8.75 -13.65 -2.90
C LYS A 142 -8.71 -13.73 -4.41
N SER A 143 -7.96 -12.82 -5.03
CA SER A 143 -7.76 -12.75 -6.48
C SER A 143 -6.28 -12.55 -6.79
N LEU A 144 -5.78 -13.22 -7.83
CA LEU A 144 -4.45 -13.02 -8.37
C LEU A 144 -4.59 -12.58 -9.84
N VAL A 145 -4.01 -11.43 -10.17
CA VAL A 145 -4.01 -10.88 -11.52
C VAL A 145 -2.60 -10.55 -11.94
N THR A 146 -2.20 -11.01 -13.12
CA THR A 146 -0.87 -10.77 -13.66
C THR A 146 -0.80 -9.43 -14.42
N LEU A 147 0.27 -8.68 -14.16
CA LEU A 147 0.62 -7.44 -14.87
C LEU A 147 1.66 -7.77 -15.96
N ASN A 148 1.25 -8.37 -17.05
CA ASN A 148 2.11 -9.05 -18.03
C ASN A 148 3.22 -8.19 -18.66
N LYS A 149 3.09 -6.87 -18.64
CA LYS A 149 4.06 -5.94 -19.27
C LYS A 149 4.77 -5.05 -18.25
N ALA A 150 4.46 -5.18 -16.98
CA ALA A 150 5.00 -4.31 -15.94
C ALA A 150 6.41 -4.76 -15.53
N ASP A 151 7.24 -3.80 -15.17
CA ASP A 151 8.41 -4.01 -14.34
C ASP A 151 8.03 -3.87 -12.86
N HIS A 152 8.97 -4.13 -11.96
CA HIS A 152 8.73 -4.08 -10.53
C HIS A 152 8.17 -2.73 -10.06
N LEU A 153 8.71 -1.62 -10.57
CA LEU A 153 8.35 -0.25 -10.19
C LEU A 153 7.21 0.35 -11.01
N LEU A 154 6.62 -0.41 -11.95
CA LEU A 154 5.57 0.06 -12.85
C LEU A 154 5.98 1.28 -13.70
N THR A 155 7.27 1.38 -14.07
CA THR A 155 7.81 2.53 -14.82
C THR A 155 7.42 2.55 -16.28
N LYS A 156 7.07 1.39 -16.85
CA LYS A 156 6.62 1.33 -18.25
C LYS A 156 5.31 2.08 -18.44
N PRO A 157 5.19 2.88 -19.52
CA PRO A 157 3.99 3.68 -19.77
C PRO A 157 2.70 2.87 -19.67
N GLY A 158 1.74 3.38 -18.90
CA GLY A 158 0.40 2.80 -18.76
C GLY A 158 0.28 1.66 -17.74
N THR A 159 1.37 1.07 -17.24
CA THR A 159 1.32 -0.08 -16.32
C THR A 159 0.77 0.31 -14.95
N ALA A 160 1.22 1.45 -14.39
CA ALA A 160 0.70 1.96 -13.12
C ALA A 160 -0.79 2.31 -13.23
N ALA A 161 -1.19 2.97 -14.32
CA ALA A 161 -2.60 3.29 -14.57
C ALA A 161 -3.47 2.03 -14.74
N ALA A 162 -2.94 0.97 -15.36
CA ALA A 162 -3.63 -0.29 -15.50
C ALA A 162 -3.83 -0.97 -14.14
N ALA A 163 -2.77 -1.03 -13.30
CA ALA A 163 -2.87 -1.55 -11.94
C ALA A 163 -3.90 -0.78 -11.11
N ALA A 164 -3.86 0.55 -11.16
CA ALA A 164 -4.82 1.40 -10.45
C ALA A 164 -6.27 1.15 -10.87
N ARG A 165 -6.54 1.01 -12.18
CA ARG A 165 -7.88 0.67 -12.67
C ARG A 165 -8.35 -0.71 -12.20
N MET A 166 -7.47 -1.71 -12.21
CA MET A 166 -7.81 -3.05 -11.72
C MET A 166 -8.18 -3.01 -10.24
N ILE A 167 -7.38 -2.33 -9.41
CA ILE A 167 -7.66 -2.16 -7.98
C ILE A 167 -8.99 -1.43 -7.78
N ALA A 168 -9.20 -0.31 -8.48
CA ALA A 168 -10.41 0.48 -8.35
C ALA A 168 -11.68 -0.31 -8.72
N THR A 169 -11.63 -1.06 -9.83
CA THR A 169 -12.78 -1.88 -10.26
C THR A 169 -13.02 -3.05 -9.31
N TRP A 170 -11.97 -3.76 -8.93
CA TRP A 170 -12.08 -4.92 -8.06
C TRP A 170 -12.59 -4.54 -6.65
N SER A 171 -12.13 -3.42 -6.11
CA SER A 171 -12.46 -3.01 -4.74
C SER A 171 -13.92 -2.52 -4.57
N GLN A 172 -14.57 -2.05 -5.63
CA GLN A 172 -15.93 -1.50 -5.58
C GLN A 172 -16.95 -2.43 -4.90
N GLN A 173 -16.82 -3.74 -5.10
CA GLN A 173 -17.72 -4.72 -4.50
C GLN A 173 -17.57 -4.87 -2.97
N TYR A 174 -16.48 -4.38 -2.41
CA TYR A 174 -16.16 -4.52 -0.98
C TYR A 174 -16.27 -3.19 -0.23
N LEU A 175 -16.11 -2.08 -0.93
CA LEU A 175 -16.14 -0.77 -0.32
C LEU A 175 -17.58 -0.31 -0.10
N ILE A 176 -17.84 0.24 1.08
CA ILE A 176 -19.10 0.91 1.35
C ILE A 176 -19.05 2.25 0.59
N PRO A 177 -19.96 2.47 -0.39
CA PRO A 177 -20.01 3.74 -1.06
C PRO A 177 -20.12 4.88 -0.03
N ASP A 178 -19.36 5.92 -0.25
CA ASP A 178 -19.61 7.17 0.43
C ASP A 178 -21.01 7.61 0.03
N THR A 179 -21.99 7.39 0.89
CA THR A 179 -23.22 8.14 0.80
C THR A 179 -22.77 9.57 1.09
N ALA A 180 -22.48 10.32 0.02
CA ALA A 180 -22.30 11.75 0.15
C ALA A 180 -23.46 12.22 1.05
N PRO A 181 -23.21 12.99 2.11
CA PRO A 181 -24.30 13.51 2.89
C PRO A 181 -25.18 14.28 1.89
N THR A 182 -26.39 13.74 1.66
CA THR A 182 -27.47 14.38 0.89
C THR A 182 -28.11 15.46 1.76
N GLY A 183 -27.32 16.16 2.51
CA GLY A 183 -27.63 17.37 3.23
C GLY A 183 -26.52 18.35 2.92
N ALA A 184 -26.86 19.59 2.66
CA ALA A 184 -25.87 20.64 2.57
C ALA A 184 -24.93 20.49 3.76
N ASP A 185 -23.66 20.14 3.52
CA ASP A 185 -22.63 20.12 4.57
C ASP A 185 -22.71 21.51 5.22
N VAL A 186 -23.28 21.58 6.39
CA VAL A 186 -23.25 22.82 7.15
C VAL A 186 -21.81 22.97 7.59
N ILE A 187 -21.09 23.74 6.78
CA ILE A 187 -19.69 24.06 7.08
C ILE A 187 -19.75 25.03 8.25
N PRO A 188 -19.11 24.70 9.39
CA PRO A 188 -19.11 25.59 10.54
C PRO A 188 -18.58 26.97 10.16
N GLU A 189 -19.07 28.02 10.83
CA GLU A 189 -18.59 29.38 10.64
C GLU A 189 -17.07 29.46 10.89
N GLY A 190 -16.34 30.07 9.99
CA GLY A 190 -14.87 30.17 10.07
C GLY A 190 -14.11 28.97 9.49
N VAL A 191 -14.81 27.95 8.96
CA VAL A 191 -14.19 26.78 8.30
C VAL A 191 -14.35 26.90 6.78
N ALA A 192 -13.27 26.65 6.05
CA ALA A 192 -13.28 26.49 4.60
C ALA A 192 -12.79 25.07 4.24
N ILE A 193 -13.50 24.39 3.34
CA ILE A 193 -13.12 23.07 2.84
C ILE A 193 -12.74 23.21 1.37
N SER A 194 -11.52 22.81 1.01
CA SER A 194 -11.07 22.71 -0.38
C SER A 194 -11.00 21.24 -0.80
N ARG A 195 -11.54 20.93 -1.99
CA ARG A 195 -11.48 19.58 -2.57
C ARG A 195 -11.15 19.68 -4.06
N THR A 196 -10.16 18.93 -4.51
CA THR A 196 -9.88 18.78 -5.95
C THR A 196 -11.04 18.09 -6.65
N THR A 197 -11.47 18.63 -7.77
CA THR A 197 -12.59 18.10 -8.56
C THR A 197 -12.09 17.41 -9.83
N LYS A 198 -12.99 16.66 -10.48
CA LYS A 198 -12.72 16.06 -11.79
C LYS A 198 -13.02 17.02 -12.96
N ALA A 199 -13.43 18.27 -12.68
CA ALA A 199 -13.85 19.24 -13.70
C ALA A 199 -12.66 19.82 -14.49
N GLY A 200 -11.44 19.72 -13.97
CA GLY A 200 -10.22 20.16 -14.64
C GLY A 200 -8.98 19.55 -14.00
N ARG A 201 -7.83 19.78 -14.64
CA ARG A 201 -6.56 19.17 -14.21
C ARG A 201 -6.08 19.68 -12.84
N PHE A 202 -6.51 20.88 -12.46
CA PHE A 202 -6.14 21.58 -11.22
C PHE A 202 -7.31 22.37 -10.62
N THR A 203 -8.55 21.95 -10.89
CA THR A 203 -9.73 22.67 -10.40
C THR A 203 -10.08 22.17 -9.00
N ASP A 204 -10.03 23.07 -8.03
CA ASP A 204 -10.49 22.84 -6.67
C ASP A 204 -11.84 23.52 -6.44
N VAL A 205 -12.71 22.88 -5.68
CA VAL A 205 -13.91 23.48 -5.10
C VAL A 205 -13.63 23.87 -3.68
N VAL A 206 -13.73 25.16 -3.39
CA VAL A 206 -13.64 25.68 -2.03
C VAL A 206 -15.04 26.01 -1.54
N ARG A 207 -15.44 25.44 -0.41
CA ARG A 207 -16.70 25.71 0.26
C ARG A 207 -16.44 26.38 1.60
N THR A 208 -17.17 27.45 1.88
CA THR A 208 -17.16 28.12 3.18
C THR A 208 -18.58 28.61 3.51
N GLY A 209 -19.15 28.13 4.62
CA GLY A 209 -20.52 28.43 4.97
C GLY A 209 -21.48 28.07 3.82
N THR A 210 -22.17 29.07 3.29
CA THR A 210 -23.11 28.94 2.16
C THR A 210 -22.47 29.19 0.80
N HIS A 211 -21.18 29.56 0.75
CA HIS A 211 -20.50 29.93 -0.50
C HIS A 211 -19.71 28.75 -1.08
N THR A 212 -19.76 28.65 -2.40
CA THR A 212 -18.94 27.70 -3.18
C THR A 212 -18.15 28.48 -4.21
N LEU A 213 -16.83 28.33 -4.21
CA LEU A 213 -15.91 28.93 -5.16
C LEU A 213 -15.20 27.82 -5.93
N TYR A 214 -14.98 28.05 -7.22
CA TYR A 214 -14.14 27.19 -8.06
C TYR A 214 -12.83 27.92 -8.29
N THR A 215 -11.72 27.25 -7.99
CA THR A 215 -10.39 27.78 -8.28
C THR A 215 -9.75 26.93 -9.35
N ASP A 216 -9.27 27.55 -10.40
CA ASP A 216 -8.44 26.90 -11.41
C ASP A 216 -7.02 27.45 -11.30
N ARG A 217 -6.02 26.57 -11.40
CA ARG A 217 -4.62 26.99 -11.50
C ARG A 217 -4.24 26.85 -12.96
N ASP A 218 -4.11 27.99 -13.64
CA ASP A 218 -3.48 28.09 -14.96
C ASP A 218 -2.03 27.58 -14.95
#